data_cf22c213f4c3759b7ec7b6394f17a274
#
_entry.id   cf22c213f4c3759b7ec7b6394f17a274
#
_cell.length_a   1.000
_cell.length_b   1.000
_cell.length_c   1.000
_cell.angle_alpha   90.00
_cell.angle_beta   90.00
_cell.angle_gamma   90.00
#
_symmetry.space_group_name_H-M   'P 1'
#
loop_
_entity.id
_entity.type
_entity.pdbx_description
1 polymer ?
#
loop_
_entity_poly.entity_id
_entity_poly.type
_entity_poly.pdbx_seq_one_letter_code
_entity_poly.pdbx_strand_id
1 'polypeptide(L)'
;FHFRESLRPGAVATLRRLERRGLSLHLLSGDHPQKVATMLRALGLPESQAHGGLSPEEKAAAVKGMDRQDTLYLGDGANDSLAFDASFVTGTPVVDRSLLESKADFYTLGAGLEFLPRLLDTAAARANAVRTAFGFALLYNLTTVAFSSAGKMSPLLAAVLMPMSSIVSILIIATISRDSRRNKG
;
A
#
# COMPACT_ATOMS: atom_id res chain seq x y z
N PHE A 1 27.58 -26.37 -12.46
CA PHE A 1 26.42 -25.55 -12.87
C PHE A 1 26.70 -24.12 -12.38
N HIS A 2 26.74 -23.14 -13.32
CA HIS A 2 26.82 -21.73 -12.98
C HIS A 2 25.39 -21.17 -12.97
N PHE A 3 24.84 -20.89 -11.81
CA PHE A 3 23.58 -20.16 -11.69
C PHE A 3 23.86 -18.66 -11.83
N ARG A 4 23.28 -18.05 -12.83
CA ARG A 4 23.33 -16.60 -13.03
C ARG A 4 22.01 -16.01 -12.54
N GLU A 5 22.08 -15.17 -11.54
CA GLU A 5 20.89 -14.41 -11.11
C GLU A 5 20.49 -13.45 -12.23
N SER A 6 19.21 -13.47 -12.55
CA SER A 6 18.63 -12.54 -13.53
C SER A 6 17.53 -11.74 -12.84
N LEU A 7 17.47 -10.45 -13.16
CA LEU A 7 16.37 -9.61 -12.71
C LEU A 7 15.07 -10.09 -13.34
N ARG A 8 14.00 -10.08 -12.58
CA ARG A 8 12.66 -10.36 -13.12
C ARG A 8 12.29 -9.30 -14.18
N PRO A 9 11.64 -9.69 -15.28
CA PRO A 9 11.17 -8.74 -16.29
C PRO A 9 10.36 -7.62 -15.64
N GLY A 10 10.54 -6.39 -16.10
CA GLY A 10 9.81 -5.24 -15.59
C GLY A 10 10.23 -4.69 -14.22
N ALA A 11 11.11 -5.36 -13.47
CA ALA A 11 11.50 -4.93 -12.13
C ALA A 11 12.06 -3.50 -12.11
N VAL A 12 13.05 -3.19 -12.97
CA VAL A 12 13.67 -1.85 -13.06
C VAL A 12 12.64 -0.77 -13.40
N ALA A 13 11.77 -1.04 -14.38
CA ALA A 13 10.72 -0.09 -14.78
C ALA A 13 9.73 0.18 -13.64
N THR A 14 9.36 -0.86 -12.90
CA THR A 14 8.47 -0.75 -11.75
C THR A 14 9.11 0.06 -10.63
N LEU A 15 10.35 -0.24 -10.25
CA LEU A 15 11.07 0.48 -9.19
C LEU A 15 11.21 1.97 -9.53
N ARG A 16 11.62 2.32 -10.75
CA ARG A 16 11.67 3.73 -11.22
C ARG A 16 10.30 4.43 -11.17
N ARG A 17 9.20 3.69 -11.40
CA ARG A 17 7.86 4.23 -11.30
C ARG A 17 7.49 4.51 -9.84
N LEU A 18 7.92 3.68 -8.90
CA LEU A 18 7.71 3.88 -7.47
C LEU A 18 8.53 5.06 -6.94
N GLU A 19 9.80 5.18 -7.33
CA GLU A 19 10.65 6.33 -6.99
C GLU A 19 10.06 7.66 -7.48
N ARG A 20 9.56 7.69 -8.74
CA ARG A 20 8.90 8.89 -9.28
C ARG A 20 7.63 9.29 -8.51
N ARG A 21 7.07 8.40 -7.69
CA ARG A 21 5.97 8.69 -6.77
C ARG A 21 6.45 9.21 -5.41
N GLY A 22 7.75 9.38 -5.24
CA GLY A 22 8.34 9.85 -3.99
C GLY A 22 8.51 8.75 -2.94
N LEU A 23 8.44 7.48 -3.34
CA LEU A 23 8.68 6.36 -2.41
C LEU A 23 10.19 6.11 -2.29
N SER A 24 10.67 5.95 -1.06
CA SER A 24 12.02 5.47 -0.77
C SER A 24 12.04 3.96 -0.87
N LEU A 25 12.97 3.42 -1.69
CA LEU A 25 13.09 1.98 -1.92
C LEU A 25 14.32 1.46 -1.17
N HIS A 26 14.18 0.35 -0.47
CA HIS A 26 15.28 -0.29 0.25
C HIS A 26 15.34 -1.78 -0.09
N LEU A 27 16.54 -2.30 -0.29
CA LEU A 27 16.82 -3.72 -0.49
C LEU A 27 17.51 -4.27 0.76
N LEU A 28 16.83 -5.15 1.49
CA LEU A 28 17.36 -5.82 2.67
C LEU A 28 17.58 -7.30 2.34
N SER A 29 18.82 -7.78 2.44
CA SER A 29 19.16 -9.17 2.09
C SER A 29 20.12 -9.78 3.10
N GLY A 30 19.94 -11.07 3.36
CA GLY A 30 20.95 -11.88 4.08
C GLY A 30 22.15 -12.28 3.20
N ASP A 31 22.10 -12.05 1.90
CA ASP A 31 23.19 -12.36 0.99
C ASP A 31 24.41 -11.48 1.23
N HIS A 32 25.56 -11.97 0.78
CA HIS A 32 26.83 -11.24 0.91
C HIS A 32 26.74 -9.81 0.34
N PRO A 33 27.25 -8.79 1.03
CA PRO A 33 27.12 -7.37 0.63
C PRO A 33 27.54 -7.08 -0.82
N GLN A 34 28.61 -7.72 -1.32
CA GLN A 34 29.06 -7.53 -2.71
C GLN A 34 28.02 -8.02 -3.73
N LYS A 35 27.31 -9.10 -3.43
CA LYS A 35 26.24 -9.65 -4.27
C LYS A 35 25.06 -8.68 -4.32
N VAL A 36 24.67 -8.17 -3.15
CA VAL A 36 23.60 -7.19 -2.99
C VAL A 36 23.94 -5.89 -3.74
N ALA A 37 25.17 -5.38 -3.61
CA ALA A 37 25.65 -4.20 -4.34
C ALA A 37 25.62 -4.38 -5.86
N THR A 38 25.94 -5.59 -6.35
CA THR A 38 25.85 -5.91 -7.78
C THR A 38 24.41 -5.90 -8.28
N MET A 39 23.49 -6.50 -7.51
CA MET A 39 22.05 -6.49 -7.83
C MET A 39 21.49 -5.07 -7.81
N LEU A 40 21.87 -4.27 -6.82
CA LEU A 40 21.45 -2.89 -6.70
C LEU A 40 21.82 -2.04 -7.91
N ARG A 41 23.08 -2.17 -8.38
CA ARG A 41 23.53 -1.49 -9.61
C ARG A 41 22.72 -1.92 -10.83
N ALA A 42 22.39 -3.20 -10.92
CA ALA A 42 21.54 -3.71 -12.00
C ALA A 42 20.10 -3.19 -11.93
N LEU A 43 19.59 -2.92 -10.73
CA LEU A 43 18.27 -2.31 -10.49
C LEU A 43 18.28 -0.78 -10.70
N GLY A 44 19.45 -0.16 -10.72
CA GLY A 44 19.62 1.29 -10.87
C GLY A 44 19.27 2.07 -9.60
N LEU A 45 19.37 1.42 -8.43
CA LEU A 45 19.14 2.04 -7.13
C LEU A 45 20.48 2.53 -6.52
N PRO A 46 20.46 3.60 -5.69
CA PRO A 46 21.65 4.10 -5.01
C PRO A 46 22.14 3.12 -3.92
N GLU A 47 23.46 3.07 -3.71
CA GLU A 47 24.06 2.15 -2.74
C GLU A 47 23.58 2.34 -1.30
N SER A 48 23.18 3.54 -0.94
CA SER A 48 22.58 3.86 0.39
C SER A 48 21.26 3.15 0.66
N GLN A 49 20.63 2.61 -0.36
CA GLN A 49 19.35 1.88 -0.26
C GLN A 49 19.52 0.36 -0.16
N ALA A 50 20.77 -0.15 -0.12
CA ALA A 50 21.05 -1.57 -0.03
C ALA A 50 21.74 -1.94 1.28
N HIS A 51 21.23 -2.99 1.89
CA HIS A 51 21.78 -3.57 3.09
C HIS A 51 21.93 -5.07 2.90
N GLY A 52 23.17 -5.53 2.78
CA GLY A 52 23.50 -6.94 2.59
C GLY A 52 24.11 -7.56 3.84
N GLY A 53 24.03 -8.89 3.94
CA GLY A 53 24.59 -9.66 5.07
C GLY A 53 23.78 -9.56 6.35
N LEU A 54 22.49 -9.15 6.25
CA LEU A 54 21.64 -8.95 7.41
C LEU A 54 21.08 -10.27 7.95
N SER A 55 21.14 -10.44 9.26
CA SER A 55 20.35 -11.45 9.98
C SER A 55 18.86 -11.10 9.98
N PRO A 56 17.95 -12.03 10.30
CA PRO A 56 16.52 -11.72 10.45
C PRO A 56 16.25 -10.61 11.46
N GLU A 57 16.99 -10.56 12.57
CA GLU A 57 16.88 -9.54 13.62
C GLU A 57 17.36 -8.17 13.12
N GLU A 58 18.45 -8.14 12.37
CA GLU A 58 18.97 -6.91 11.76
C GLU A 58 18.05 -6.36 10.70
N LYS A 59 17.41 -7.22 9.88
CA LYS A 59 16.35 -6.80 8.95
C LYS A 59 15.18 -6.16 9.69
N ALA A 60 14.69 -6.80 10.74
CA ALA A 60 13.61 -6.27 11.57
C ALA A 60 13.98 -4.93 12.23
N ALA A 61 15.21 -4.80 12.74
CA ALA A 61 15.71 -3.56 13.31
C ALA A 61 15.79 -2.44 12.25
N ALA A 62 16.25 -2.74 11.04
CA ALA A 62 16.33 -1.81 9.94
C ALA A 62 14.92 -1.32 9.54
N VAL A 63 13.96 -2.24 9.38
CA VAL A 63 12.56 -1.89 9.08
C VAL A 63 11.98 -0.99 10.17
N LYS A 64 12.12 -1.38 11.44
CA LYS A 64 11.62 -0.60 12.58
C LYS A 64 12.25 0.79 12.67
N GLY A 65 13.51 0.94 12.27
CA GLY A 65 14.19 2.24 12.24
C GLY A 65 13.70 3.15 11.12
N MET A 66 13.20 2.59 10.04
CA MET A 66 12.66 3.33 8.89
C MET A 66 11.16 3.56 8.98
N ASP A 67 10.40 2.67 9.62
CA ASP A 67 8.93 2.71 9.65
C ASP A 67 8.40 3.88 10.47
N ARG A 68 7.51 4.63 9.83
CA ARG A 68 6.70 5.71 10.44
C ARG A 68 5.21 5.44 10.25
N GLN A 69 4.81 4.17 10.29
CA GLN A 69 3.49 3.68 9.93
C GLN A 69 3.16 3.88 8.43
N ASP A 70 4.18 3.78 7.59
CA ASP A 70 4.10 4.00 6.15
C ASP A 70 4.98 3.02 5.34
N THR A 71 5.56 2.01 5.98
CA THR A 71 6.43 1.02 5.33
C THR A 71 5.62 -0.15 4.76
N LEU A 72 5.89 -0.49 3.51
CA LEU A 72 5.48 -1.73 2.88
C LEU A 72 6.70 -2.66 2.77
N TYR A 73 6.68 -3.80 3.44
CA TYR A 73 7.69 -4.83 3.33
C TYR A 73 7.22 -5.97 2.41
N LEU A 74 8.08 -6.37 1.48
CA LEU A 74 7.85 -7.52 0.60
C LEU A 74 8.92 -8.58 0.87
N GLY A 75 8.50 -9.77 1.27
CA GLY A 75 9.39 -10.88 1.54
C GLY A 75 8.78 -12.21 1.11
N ASP A 76 9.63 -13.21 0.84
CA ASP A 76 9.22 -14.53 0.34
C ASP A 76 9.72 -15.70 1.22
N GLY A 77 10.52 -15.44 2.22
CA GLY A 77 11.17 -16.44 3.06
C GLY A 77 10.79 -16.41 4.54
N ALA A 78 10.88 -17.55 5.22
CA ALA A 78 10.60 -17.66 6.65
C ALA A 78 11.50 -16.73 7.51
N ASN A 79 12.69 -16.40 7.02
CA ASN A 79 13.65 -15.46 7.62
C ASN A 79 13.21 -13.99 7.54
N ASP A 80 12.12 -13.67 6.85
CA ASP A 80 11.52 -12.33 6.80
C ASP A 80 10.41 -12.13 7.85
N SER A 81 10.08 -13.18 8.61
CA SER A 81 8.99 -13.16 9.59
C SER A 81 9.12 -12.04 10.64
N LEU A 82 10.35 -11.79 11.14
CA LEU A 82 10.60 -10.70 12.11
C LEU A 82 10.48 -9.31 11.45
N ALA A 83 10.88 -9.18 10.20
CA ALA A 83 10.75 -7.94 9.45
C ALA A 83 9.26 -7.64 9.13
N PHE A 84 8.45 -8.68 8.91
CA PHE A 84 6.99 -8.54 8.77
C PHE A 84 6.38 -7.96 10.04
N ASP A 85 6.72 -8.52 11.20
CA ASP A 85 6.21 -8.03 12.50
C ASP A 85 6.64 -6.58 12.81
N ALA A 86 7.70 -6.09 12.15
CA ALA A 86 8.25 -4.74 12.33
C ALA A 86 7.73 -3.72 11.32
N SER A 87 7.04 -4.14 10.26
CA SER A 87 6.55 -3.27 9.19
C SER A 87 5.07 -2.93 9.33
N PHE A 88 4.65 -1.80 8.73
CA PHE A 88 3.26 -1.36 8.79
C PHE A 88 2.33 -2.16 7.87
N VAL A 89 2.80 -2.52 6.68
CA VAL A 89 2.07 -3.36 5.72
C VAL A 89 3.01 -4.41 5.16
N THR A 90 2.52 -5.63 5.01
CA THR A 90 3.29 -6.78 4.56
C THR A 90 2.69 -7.44 3.34
N GLY A 91 3.56 -7.87 2.44
CA GLY A 91 3.15 -8.62 1.25
C GLY A 91 4.12 -9.74 0.92
N THR A 92 3.58 -10.85 0.40
CA THR A 92 4.39 -11.99 -0.05
C THR A 92 3.98 -12.46 -1.44
N PRO A 93 4.93 -12.80 -2.34
CA PRO A 93 4.61 -13.54 -3.54
C PRO A 93 4.30 -15.00 -3.16
N VAL A 94 3.21 -15.55 -3.68
CA VAL A 94 2.92 -16.99 -3.53
C VAL A 94 3.83 -17.75 -4.49
N VAL A 95 4.98 -18.20 -3.99
CA VAL A 95 5.90 -19.05 -4.74
C VAL A 95 5.79 -20.50 -4.29
N ASP A 96 5.58 -20.71 -3.00
CA ASP A 96 5.24 -21.98 -2.35
C ASP A 96 4.44 -21.68 -1.09
N ARG A 97 3.66 -22.64 -0.57
CA ARG A 97 2.91 -22.47 0.69
C ARG A 97 3.85 -22.13 1.83
N SER A 98 4.19 -20.86 1.96
CA SER A 98 5.11 -20.37 2.97
C SER A 98 4.37 -20.02 4.25
N LEU A 99 5.09 -20.12 5.39
CA LEU A 99 4.60 -19.66 6.70
C LEU A 99 4.21 -18.16 6.70
N LEU A 100 4.67 -17.40 5.71
CA LEU A 100 4.38 -15.97 5.57
C LEU A 100 2.98 -15.67 5.05
N GLU A 101 2.30 -16.63 4.37
CA GLU A 101 0.92 -16.43 3.91
C GLU A 101 -0.03 -16.07 5.06
N SER A 102 0.19 -16.64 6.24
CA SER A 102 -0.63 -16.36 7.42
C SER A 102 -0.30 -15.04 8.13
N LYS A 103 0.88 -14.46 7.85
CA LYS A 103 1.36 -13.21 8.46
C LYS A 103 1.27 -12.01 7.52
N ALA A 104 1.16 -12.24 6.22
CA ALA A 104 1.10 -11.17 5.22
C ALA A 104 -0.30 -10.55 5.15
N ASP A 105 -0.37 -9.23 5.04
CA ASP A 105 -1.63 -8.50 4.81
C ASP A 105 -2.19 -8.78 3.42
N PHE A 106 -1.31 -9.10 2.47
CA PHE A 106 -1.71 -9.55 1.14
C PHE A 106 -0.67 -10.47 0.51
N TYR A 107 -1.11 -11.26 -0.46
CA TYR A 107 -0.24 -12.08 -1.28
C TYR A 107 -0.51 -11.84 -2.77
N THR A 108 0.50 -12.14 -3.61
CA THR A 108 0.41 -11.98 -5.05
C THR A 108 0.61 -13.31 -5.77
N LEU A 109 -0.22 -13.59 -6.77
CA LEU A 109 -0.12 -14.82 -7.57
C LEU A 109 0.92 -14.71 -8.70
N GLY A 110 1.51 -13.55 -8.89
CA GLY A 110 2.49 -13.27 -9.94
C GLY A 110 3.91 -13.12 -9.40
N ALA A 111 4.88 -13.51 -10.22
CA ALA A 111 6.28 -13.49 -9.85
C ALA A 111 6.94 -12.09 -9.95
N GLY A 112 6.27 -11.06 -10.45
CA GLY A 112 6.80 -9.71 -10.69
C GLY A 112 6.32 -8.67 -9.69
N LEU A 113 6.90 -7.46 -9.79
CA LEU A 113 6.52 -6.30 -8.98
C LEU A 113 5.50 -5.37 -9.68
N GLU A 114 5.04 -5.74 -10.87
CA GLU A 114 4.20 -4.89 -11.73
C GLU A 114 2.82 -4.57 -11.13
N PHE A 115 2.39 -5.37 -10.16
CA PHE A 115 1.15 -5.13 -9.43
C PHE A 115 1.23 -3.94 -8.47
N LEU A 116 2.43 -3.60 -7.94
CA LEU A 116 2.61 -2.57 -6.90
C LEU A 116 2.08 -1.20 -7.32
N PRO A 117 2.42 -0.64 -8.49
CA PRO A 117 1.86 0.63 -8.91
C PRO A 117 0.32 0.63 -8.96
N ARG A 118 -0.27 -0.49 -9.40
CA ARG A 118 -1.74 -0.64 -9.46
C ARG A 118 -2.36 -0.77 -8.07
N LEU A 119 -1.71 -1.48 -7.15
CA LEU A 119 -2.12 -1.59 -5.76
C LEU A 119 -2.17 -0.21 -5.10
N LEU A 120 -1.09 0.56 -5.22
CA LEU A 120 -1.00 1.92 -4.68
C LEU A 120 -2.02 2.87 -5.29
N ASP A 121 -2.25 2.81 -6.61
CA ASP A 121 -3.29 3.60 -7.28
C ASP A 121 -4.69 3.27 -6.73
N THR A 122 -4.96 1.99 -6.52
CA THR A 122 -6.25 1.54 -5.99
C THR A 122 -6.43 1.96 -4.53
N ALA A 123 -5.38 1.84 -3.72
CA ALA A 123 -5.39 2.31 -2.33
C ALA A 123 -5.61 3.83 -2.23
N ALA A 124 -4.91 4.62 -3.05
CA ALA A 124 -5.07 6.07 -3.10
C ALA A 124 -6.48 6.48 -3.54
N ALA A 125 -7.02 5.85 -4.59
CA ALA A 125 -8.39 6.12 -5.05
C ALA A 125 -9.41 5.79 -3.95
N ARG A 126 -9.23 4.67 -3.23
CA ARG A 126 -10.10 4.29 -2.12
C ARG A 126 -10.00 5.28 -0.96
N ALA A 127 -8.79 5.69 -0.59
CA ALA A 127 -8.59 6.69 0.47
C ALA A 127 -9.27 8.02 0.12
N ASN A 128 -9.16 8.48 -1.13
CA ASN A 128 -9.83 9.69 -1.61
C ASN A 128 -11.35 9.55 -1.58
N ALA A 129 -11.90 8.40 -1.98
CA ALA A 129 -13.35 8.15 -1.92
C ALA A 129 -13.87 8.23 -0.48
N VAL A 130 -13.16 7.60 0.46
CA VAL A 130 -13.53 7.63 1.89
C VAL A 130 -13.44 9.05 2.45
N ARG A 131 -12.34 9.78 2.16
CA ARG A 131 -12.19 11.18 2.62
C ARG A 131 -13.29 12.09 2.08
N THR A 132 -13.64 11.95 0.81
CA THR A 132 -14.71 12.74 0.17
C THR A 132 -16.07 12.43 0.78
N ALA A 133 -16.40 11.15 0.95
CA ALA A 133 -17.66 10.74 1.57
C ALA A 133 -17.76 11.20 3.04
N PHE A 134 -16.65 11.09 3.79
CA PHE A 134 -16.61 11.56 5.17
C PHE A 134 -16.73 13.08 5.28
N GLY A 135 -16.03 13.84 4.42
CA GLY A 135 -16.13 15.30 4.35
C GLY A 135 -17.56 15.75 4.03
N PHE A 136 -18.21 15.09 3.07
CA PHE A 136 -19.62 15.34 2.76
C PHE A 136 -20.53 15.05 3.97
N ALA A 137 -20.36 13.90 4.61
CA ALA A 137 -21.19 13.53 5.77
C ALA A 137 -21.02 14.52 6.92
N LEU A 138 -19.79 14.98 7.19
CA LEU A 138 -19.52 15.97 8.23
C LEU A 138 -20.20 17.31 7.92
N LEU A 139 -20.02 17.82 6.71
CA LEU A 139 -20.65 19.08 6.27
C LEU A 139 -22.17 19.00 6.33
N TYR A 140 -22.73 17.89 5.86
CA TYR A 140 -24.16 17.64 5.90
C TYR A 140 -24.70 17.64 7.33
N ASN A 141 -24.04 16.91 8.24
CA ASN A 141 -24.46 16.85 9.64
C ASN A 141 -24.38 18.21 10.33
N LEU A 142 -23.31 18.98 10.11
CA LEU A 142 -23.17 20.34 10.63
C LEU A 142 -24.30 21.25 10.15
N THR A 143 -24.62 21.17 8.85
CA THR A 143 -25.71 21.95 8.27
C THR A 143 -27.05 21.57 8.89
N THR A 144 -27.32 20.27 9.04
CA THR A 144 -28.56 19.77 9.62
C THR A 144 -28.71 20.21 11.07
N VAL A 145 -27.64 20.14 11.88
CA VAL A 145 -27.63 20.61 13.27
C VAL A 145 -27.88 22.12 13.34
N ALA A 146 -27.23 22.92 12.49
CA ALA A 146 -27.42 24.37 12.45
C ALA A 146 -28.85 24.75 12.10
N PHE A 147 -29.49 24.08 11.13
CA PHE A 147 -30.91 24.29 10.80
C PHE A 147 -31.82 23.88 11.93
N SER A 148 -31.51 22.77 12.62
CA SER A 148 -32.29 22.32 13.79
C SER A 148 -32.20 23.31 14.93
N SER A 149 -31.02 23.79 15.27
CA SER A 149 -30.78 24.78 16.34
C SER A 149 -31.44 26.14 16.06
N ALA A 150 -31.58 26.49 14.78
CA ALA A 150 -32.27 27.70 14.34
C ALA A 150 -33.83 27.55 14.36
N GLY A 151 -34.36 26.41 14.82
CA GLY A 151 -35.79 26.14 14.82
C GLY A 151 -36.46 25.99 13.45
N LYS A 152 -35.64 25.81 12.39
CA LYS A 152 -36.07 25.69 10.97
C LYS A 152 -36.27 24.25 10.51
N MET A 153 -36.16 23.28 11.42
CA MET A 153 -36.23 21.85 11.10
C MET A 153 -37.61 21.31 11.52
N SER A 154 -38.40 20.84 10.56
CA SER A 154 -39.64 20.08 10.87
C SER A 154 -39.30 18.58 11.00
N PRO A 155 -40.12 17.79 11.76
CA PRO A 155 -39.91 16.33 11.85
C PRO A 155 -39.93 15.62 10.49
N LEU A 156 -40.79 16.08 9.57
CA LEU A 156 -40.89 15.54 8.22
C LEU A 156 -39.59 15.80 7.42
N LEU A 157 -39.05 17.03 7.52
CA LEU A 157 -37.78 17.38 6.85
C LEU A 157 -36.62 16.52 7.37
N ALA A 158 -36.54 16.32 8.67
CA ALA A 158 -35.54 15.46 9.30
C ALA A 158 -35.64 14.00 8.81
N ALA A 159 -36.85 13.46 8.72
CA ALA A 159 -37.10 12.10 8.27
C ALA A 159 -36.69 11.87 6.80
N VAL A 160 -36.77 12.88 5.96
CA VAL A 160 -36.31 12.81 4.54
C VAL A 160 -34.80 13.02 4.41
N LEU A 161 -34.26 13.96 5.17
CA LEU A 161 -32.84 14.31 5.09
C LEU A 161 -31.94 13.18 5.57
N MET A 162 -32.28 12.46 6.65
CA MET A 162 -31.43 11.37 7.18
C MET A 162 -31.09 10.28 6.15
N PRO A 163 -32.03 9.64 5.46
CA PRO A 163 -31.71 8.63 4.46
C PRO A 163 -31.00 9.22 3.21
N MET A 164 -31.26 10.47 2.85
CA MET A 164 -30.61 11.12 1.72
C MET A 164 -29.10 11.23 1.89
N SER A 165 -28.60 11.54 3.08
CA SER A 165 -27.15 11.63 3.33
C SER A 165 -26.45 10.29 3.10
N SER A 166 -27.07 9.19 3.51
CA SER A 166 -26.55 7.84 3.31
C SER A 166 -26.51 7.45 1.82
N ILE A 167 -27.58 7.74 1.09
CA ILE A 167 -27.67 7.48 -0.36
C ILE A 167 -26.59 8.27 -1.10
N VAL A 168 -26.41 9.54 -0.82
CA VAL A 168 -25.39 10.38 -1.45
C VAL A 168 -23.99 9.88 -1.13
N SER A 169 -23.70 9.50 0.11
CA SER A 169 -22.41 8.94 0.50
C SER A 169 -22.09 7.64 -0.26
N ILE A 170 -23.08 6.76 -0.42
CA ILE A 170 -22.93 5.52 -1.21
C ILE A 170 -22.67 5.84 -2.68
N LEU A 171 -23.37 6.80 -3.24
CA LEU A 171 -23.17 7.22 -4.64
C LEU A 171 -21.78 7.82 -4.88
N ILE A 172 -21.27 8.64 -3.95
CA ILE A 172 -19.92 9.20 -4.01
C ILE A 172 -18.88 8.07 -4.06
N ILE A 173 -18.98 7.10 -3.14
CA ILE A 173 -18.06 5.95 -3.09
C ILE A 173 -18.16 5.12 -4.38
N ALA A 174 -19.37 4.86 -4.87
CA ALA A 174 -19.61 4.05 -6.06
C ALA A 174 -19.05 4.72 -7.33
N THR A 175 -19.22 6.04 -7.50
CA THR A 175 -18.72 6.77 -8.67
C THR A 175 -17.19 6.82 -8.70
N ILE A 176 -16.54 7.17 -7.58
CA ILE A 176 -15.08 7.22 -7.48
C ILE A 176 -14.46 5.83 -7.71
N SER A 177 -15.10 4.79 -7.19
CA SER A 177 -14.66 3.41 -7.38
C SER A 177 -14.81 2.93 -8.83
N ARG A 178 -15.82 3.40 -9.57
CA ARG A 178 -16.02 3.09 -11.00
C ARG A 178 -14.99 3.79 -11.88
N ASP A 179 -14.72 5.07 -11.66
CA ASP A 179 -13.73 5.83 -12.43
C ASP A 179 -12.32 5.25 -12.29
N SER A 180 -11.97 4.77 -11.09
CA SER A 180 -10.71 4.09 -10.84
C SER A 180 -10.56 2.78 -11.64
N ARG A 181 -11.65 2.11 -11.99
CA ARG A 181 -11.65 0.90 -12.85
C ARG A 181 -11.58 1.24 -14.34
N ARG A 182 -12.24 2.30 -14.76
CA ARG A 182 -12.35 2.70 -16.17
C ARG A 182 -11.06 3.29 -16.76
N ASN A 183 -10.27 3.97 -15.94
CA ASN A 183 -8.96 4.53 -16.35
C ASN A 183 -7.83 3.48 -16.44
N LYS A 184 -8.12 2.20 -16.31
CA LYS A 184 -7.15 1.09 -16.22
C LYS A 184 -7.31 0.02 -17.32
N GLY A 185 -8.24 0.18 -18.25
CA GLY A 185 -8.42 -0.57 -19.49
C GLY A 185 -7.85 0.19 -20.68
#